data_c939cb767da3900091ad3e1bfe669f89
#
_entry.id   c939cb767da3900091ad3e1bfe669f89
#
_cell.length_a   1.000
_cell.length_b   1.000
_cell.length_c   1.000
_cell.angle_alpha   90.00
_cell.angle_beta   90.00
_cell.angle_gamma   90.00
#
_symmetry.space_group_name_H-M   'P 1'
#
loop_
_entity.id
_entity.type
_entity.pdbx_description
1 polymer ?
#
loop_
_entity_poly.entity_id
_entity_poly.type
_entity_poly.pdbx_seq_one_letter_code
_entity_poly.pdbx_strand_id
1 'polypeptide(L)'
;MYFKGKRVAIIGGLTSALISSLLLAPEAQGAPTLAEVQAKVRQLEEDATAAAEGAQEAKVKLASLTRTLTGIKQKAAVQGQNVSQLSKSLGSIAIDQYKNGGLSQSLELLFSSDPTLYLSAAGSLDALTRRKSIQLNKFEAAEQRLNATTLTVADKVALIAATQKKYQAQARLAQSKLAEAEQLLAQLKKEDRERLARLAEEQENADQASSLEAAKSANRVSGRAGVALKYALQQLSLIHI
;
A
#
# COMPACT_ATOMS: atom_id res chain seq x y z
N MET A 1 24.25 -27.38 22.80
CA MET A 1 25.29 -27.03 21.81
C MET A 1 25.53 -25.54 21.91
N TYR A 2 26.65 -25.19 22.56
CA TYR A 2 27.01 -23.80 22.92
C TYR A 2 27.76 -23.17 21.74
N PHE A 3 27.33 -21.99 21.26
CA PHE A 3 28.16 -21.13 20.41
C PHE A 3 28.63 -19.89 21.18
N LYS A 4 29.89 -19.86 21.40
CA LYS A 4 30.69 -18.86 22.12
C LYS A 4 30.94 -17.64 21.23
N GLY A 5 30.51 -16.44 21.65
CA GLY A 5 30.79 -15.17 20.99
C GLY A 5 32.27 -14.79 21.08
N LYS A 6 32.83 -14.34 19.97
CA LYS A 6 34.16 -13.70 19.92
C LYS A 6 34.01 -12.19 20.09
N ARG A 7 34.56 -11.69 21.20
CA ARG A 7 34.80 -10.27 21.44
C ARG A 7 36.04 -9.83 20.66
N VAL A 8 35.87 -8.84 19.79
CA VAL A 8 37.01 -8.14 19.15
C VAL A 8 37.20 -6.86 19.93
N ALA A 9 38.34 -6.79 20.65
CA ALA A 9 38.85 -5.59 21.30
C ALA A 9 39.61 -4.78 20.25
N ILE A 10 39.22 -3.53 20.01
CA ILE A 10 40.01 -2.56 19.26
C ILE A 10 40.69 -1.64 20.27
N ILE A 11 41.99 -1.76 20.34
CA ILE A 11 42.92 -1.00 21.16
C ILE A 11 43.08 0.40 20.57
N GLY A 12 43.03 1.39 21.46
CA GLY A 12 43.13 2.80 21.20
C GLY A 12 44.43 3.28 20.57
N GLY A 13 44.32 4.35 19.85
CA GLY A 13 45.42 5.24 19.53
C GLY A 13 45.12 6.61 20.12
N LEU A 14 45.82 6.96 21.19
CA LEU A 14 45.89 8.30 21.73
C LEU A 14 46.76 9.15 20.78
N THR A 15 46.16 10.07 20.04
CA THR A 15 46.89 11.17 19.42
C THR A 15 46.47 12.48 20.08
N SER A 16 47.37 13.02 20.89
CA SER A 16 47.30 14.36 21.43
C SER A 16 47.32 15.38 20.30
N ALA A 17 46.18 16.01 20.01
CA ALA A 17 46.12 17.18 19.15
C ALA A 17 45.99 18.43 20.02
N LEU A 18 46.99 19.30 19.90
CA LEU A 18 47.12 20.63 20.48
C LEU A 18 45.83 21.43 20.23
N ILE A 19 45.20 21.84 21.31
CA ILE A 19 44.06 22.76 21.29
C ILE A 19 44.63 24.15 21.00
N SER A 20 44.69 24.53 19.74
CA SER A 20 44.74 25.93 19.35
C SER A 20 43.36 26.50 19.58
N SER A 21 43.16 27.17 20.70
CA SER A 21 41.98 27.99 20.98
C SER A 21 41.92 29.16 19.98
N LEU A 22 41.39 28.87 18.81
CA LEU A 22 40.87 29.91 17.92
C LEU A 22 39.62 30.46 18.60
N LEU A 23 39.70 31.66 19.13
CA LEU A 23 38.57 32.49 19.53
C LEU A 23 37.71 32.68 18.29
N LEU A 24 36.80 31.75 18.03
CA LEU A 24 35.66 31.96 17.16
C LEU A 24 34.80 33.01 17.87
N ALA A 25 34.98 34.27 17.48
CA ALA A 25 33.96 35.28 17.73
C ALA A 25 32.61 34.67 17.27
N PRO A 26 31.54 34.78 18.06
CA PRO A 26 30.23 34.41 17.56
C PRO A 26 30.02 35.30 16.33
N GLU A 27 30.01 34.70 15.14
CA GLU A 27 29.49 35.38 13.96
C GLU A 27 28.11 35.84 14.39
N ALA A 28 27.94 37.15 14.54
CA ALA A 28 26.64 37.77 14.67
C ALA A 28 25.90 37.33 13.39
N GLN A 29 25.02 36.34 13.54
CA GLN A 29 24.14 35.94 12.46
C GLN A 29 23.33 37.17 12.12
N GLY A 30 23.80 37.93 11.12
CA GLY A 30 23.06 39.05 10.58
C GLY A 30 21.65 38.55 10.26
N ALA A 31 20.67 39.41 10.48
CA ALA A 31 19.29 39.07 10.11
C ALA A 31 19.30 38.53 8.66
N PRO A 32 18.59 37.43 8.37
CA PRO A 32 18.63 36.81 7.04
C PRO A 32 18.27 37.85 5.97
N THR A 33 18.99 37.82 4.89
CA THR A 33 18.72 38.75 3.76
C THR A 33 17.38 38.40 3.12
N LEU A 34 16.75 39.40 2.49
CA LEU A 34 15.48 39.21 1.79
C LEU A 34 15.55 38.04 0.77
N ALA A 35 16.69 37.93 0.06
CA ALA A 35 16.91 36.86 -0.90
C ALA A 35 16.98 35.45 -0.24
N GLU A 36 17.63 35.35 0.91
CA GLU A 36 17.68 34.06 1.69
C GLU A 36 16.30 33.66 2.19
N VAL A 37 15.52 34.63 2.68
CA VAL A 37 14.14 34.35 3.13
C VAL A 37 13.28 33.91 1.95
N GLN A 38 13.37 34.57 0.80
CA GLN A 38 12.66 34.18 -0.42
C GLN A 38 13.03 32.75 -0.86
N ALA A 39 14.32 32.44 -0.90
CA ALA A 39 14.78 31.10 -1.27
C ALA A 39 14.27 30.04 -0.28
N LYS A 40 14.27 30.35 1.02
CA LYS A 40 13.77 29.44 2.05
C LYS A 40 12.27 29.24 1.98
N VAL A 41 11.49 30.29 1.76
CA VAL A 41 10.02 30.20 1.60
C VAL A 41 9.70 29.34 0.38
N ARG A 42 10.35 29.57 -0.77
CA ARG A 42 10.16 28.73 -1.95
C ARG A 42 10.47 27.26 -1.68
N GLN A 43 11.60 26.97 -1.04
CA GLN A 43 11.95 25.61 -0.67
C GLN A 43 10.88 24.95 0.21
N LEU A 44 10.33 25.70 1.19
CA LEU A 44 9.28 25.19 2.07
C LEU A 44 7.96 24.95 1.32
N GLU A 45 7.62 25.79 0.37
CA GLU A 45 6.44 25.64 -0.51
C GLU A 45 6.59 24.42 -1.44
N GLU A 46 7.78 24.22 -2.03
CA GLU A 46 8.10 23.03 -2.84
C GLU A 46 8.00 21.76 -1.98
N ASP A 47 8.60 21.74 -0.78
CA ASP A 47 8.53 20.63 0.16
C ASP A 47 7.07 20.34 0.59
N ALA A 48 6.28 21.41 0.82
CA ALA A 48 4.86 21.28 1.15
C ALA A 48 4.05 20.69 -0.01
N THR A 49 4.31 21.14 -1.22
CA THR A 49 3.67 20.64 -2.44
C THR A 49 4.00 19.16 -2.65
N ALA A 50 5.26 18.77 -2.58
CA ALA A 50 5.68 17.38 -2.70
C ALA A 50 5.05 16.49 -1.62
N ALA A 51 4.96 16.99 -0.37
CA ALA A 51 4.28 16.28 0.71
C ALA A 51 2.76 16.17 0.48
N ALA A 52 2.12 17.20 -0.05
CA ALA A 52 0.70 17.21 -0.38
C ALA A 52 0.39 16.21 -1.52
N GLU A 53 1.22 16.16 -2.56
CA GLU A 53 1.13 15.17 -3.64
C GLU A 53 1.28 13.74 -3.09
N GLY A 54 2.26 13.50 -2.22
CA GLY A 54 2.45 12.21 -1.55
C GLY A 54 1.25 11.82 -0.66
N ALA A 55 0.59 12.79 -0.03
CA ALA A 55 -0.65 12.57 0.71
C ALA A 55 -1.80 12.21 -0.23
N GLN A 56 -1.94 12.91 -1.36
CA GLN A 56 -2.99 12.62 -2.33
C GLN A 56 -2.81 11.23 -2.97
N GLU A 57 -1.57 10.86 -3.34
CA GLU A 57 -1.26 9.51 -3.82
C GLU A 57 -1.66 8.44 -2.79
N ALA A 58 -1.26 8.63 -1.53
CA ALA A 58 -1.61 7.70 -0.46
C ALA A 58 -3.12 7.60 -0.23
N LYS A 59 -3.86 8.72 -0.35
CA LYS A 59 -5.33 8.76 -0.26
C LYS A 59 -6.00 7.97 -1.38
N VAL A 60 -5.56 8.13 -2.63
CA VAL A 60 -6.07 7.37 -3.78
C VAL A 60 -5.79 5.88 -3.61
N LYS A 61 -4.57 5.53 -3.20
CA LYS A 61 -4.19 4.14 -2.90
C LYS A 61 -5.03 3.53 -1.78
N LEU A 62 -5.29 4.30 -0.72
CA LEU A 62 -6.13 3.88 0.40
C LEU A 62 -7.56 3.56 -0.07
N ALA A 63 -8.17 4.42 -0.88
CA ALA A 63 -9.49 4.20 -1.45
C ALA A 63 -9.55 2.93 -2.31
N SER A 64 -8.54 2.71 -3.16
CA SER A 64 -8.42 1.50 -3.98
C SER A 64 -8.28 0.23 -3.12
N LEU A 65 -7.40 0.25 -2.12
CA LEU A 65 -7.20 -0.87 -1.20
C LEU A 65 -8.46 -1.21 -0.41
N THR A 66 -9.21 -0.21 0.03
CA THR A 66 -10.47 -0.39 0.77
C THR A 66 -11.54 -1.07 -0.10
N ARG A 67 -11.68 -0.65 -1.36
CA ARG A 67 -12.60 -1.31 -2.32
C ARG A 67 -12.19 -2.77 -2.54
N THR A 68 -10.90 -3.03 -2.77
CA THR A 68 -10.36 -4.37 -2.95
C THR A 68 -10.62 -5.25 -1.72
N LEU A 69 -10.40 -4.71 -0.51
CA LEU A 69 -10.67 -5.42 0.74
C LEU A 69 -12.14 -5.82 0.88
N THR A 70 -13.06 -4.91 0.52
CA THR A 70 -14.50 -5.21 0.54
C THR A 70 -14.83 -6.40 -0.37
N GLY A 71 -14.32 -6.43 -1.60
CA GLY A 71 -14.53 -7.54 -2.53
C GLY A 71 -13.92 -8.86 -2.01
N ILE A 72 -12.72 -8.83 -1.42
CA ILE A 72 -12.09 -10.03 -0.85
C ILE A 72 -12.89 -10.54 0.37
N LYS A 73 -13.39 -9.65 1.23
CA LYS A 73 -14.25 -10.02 2.37
C LYS A 73 -15.55 -10.68 1.92
N GLN A 74 -16.19 -10.17 0.88
CA GLN A 74 -17.38 -10.80 0.29
C GLN A 74 -17.06 -12.19 -0.25
N LYS A 75 -15.93 -12.35 -0.96
CA LYS A 75 -15.46 -13.65 -1.44
C LYS A 75 -15.21 -14.62 -0.27
N ALA A 76 -14.57 -14.17 0.80
CA ALA A 76 -14.34 -14.99 2.00
C ALA A 76 -15.66 -15.44 2.65
N ALA A 77 -16.67 -14.56 2.73
CA ALA A 77 -17.98 -14.88 3.26
C ALA A 77 -18.68 -15.99 2.44
N VAL A 78 -18.68 -15.87 1.11
CA VAL A 78 -19.24 -16.91 0.22
C VAL A 78 -18.48 -18.23 0.36
N GLN A 79 -17.15 -18.19 0.43
CA GLN A 79 -16.34 -19.39 0.66
C GLN A 79 -16.64 -20.02 2.03
N GLY A 80 -16.83 -19.21 3.08
CA GLY A 80 -17.20 -19.69 4.42
C GLY A 80 -18.56 -20.38 4.42
N GLN A 81 -19.55 -19.83 3.69
CA GLN A 81 -20.84 -20.50 3.51
C GLN A 81 -20.71 -21.84 2.80
N ASN A 82 -19.88 -21.92 1.74
CA ASN A 82 -19.61 -23.17 1.04
C ASN A 82 -18.95 -24.21 1.93
N VAL A 83 -17.93 -23.84 2.69
CA VAL A 83 -17.29 -24.73 3.70
C VAL A 83 -18.32 -25.22 4.72
N SER A 84 -19.17 -24.34 5.24
CA SER A 84 -20.24 -24.71 6.17
C SER A 84 -21.24 -25.69 5.59
N GLN A 85 -21.66 -25.52 4.32
CA GLN A 85 -22.56 -26.45 3.64
C GLN A 85 -21.91 -27.81 3.42
N LEU A 86 -20.65 -27.85 2.99
CA LEU A 86 -19.89 -29.09 2.81
C LEU A 86 -19.68 -29.82 4.15
N SER A 87 -19.36 -29.08 5.22
CA SER A 87 -19.23 -29.64 6.58
C SER A 87 -20.54 -30.26 7.07
N LYS A 88 -21.67 -29.56 6.87
CA LYS A 88 -22.99 -30.13 7.24
C LYS A 88 -23.30 -31.38 6.45
N SER A 89 -23.00 -31.42 5.16
CA SER A 89 -23.19 -32.59 4.32
C SER A 89 -22.33 -33.77 4.76
N LEU A 90 -21.06 -33.52 5.10
CA LEU A 90 -20.17 -34.56 5.68
C LEU A 90 -20.66 -35.04 7.05
N GLY A 91 -21.13 -34.11 7.90
CA GLY A 91 -21.71 -34.41 9.20
C GLY A 91 -22.95 -35.31 9.11
N SER A 92 -23.86 -35.03 8.17
CA SER A 92 -25.04 -35.90 7.97
C SER A 92 -24.65 -37.31 7.53
N ILE A 93 -23.67 -37.43 6.62
CA ILE A 93 -23.14 -38.76 6.21
C ILE A 93 -22.54 -39.51 7.38
N ALA A 94 -21.77 -38.82 8.24
CA ALA A 94 -21.19 -39.48 9.44
C ALA A 94 -22.25 -39.92 10.42
N ILE A 95 -23.30 -39.12 10.66
CA ILE A 95 -24.43 -39.46 11.53
C ILE A 95 -25.21 -40.66 10.97
N ASP A 96 -25.50 -40.64 9.67
CA ASP A 96 -26.21 -41.75 9.02
C ASP A 96 -25.41 -43.05 9.10
N GLN A 97 -24.09 -42.97 8.91
CA GLN A 97 -23.22 -44.13 9.05
C GLN A 97 -23.16 -44.66 10.50
N TYR A 98 -23.14 -43.75 11.46
CA TYR A 98 -23.17 -44.15 12.89
C TYR A 98 -24.49 -44.79 13.27
N LYS A 99 -25.64 -44.22 12.86
CA LYS A 99 -26.97 -44.74 13.17
C LYS A 99 -27.27 -46.07 12.50
N ASN A 100 -26.79 -46.28 11.29
CA ASN A 100 -27.04 -47.48 10.49
C ASN A 100 -25.97 -48.57 10.67
N GLY A 101 -25.16 -48.47 11.73
CA GLY A 101 -24.23 -49.55 12.14
C GLY A 101 -23.15 -49.84 11.10
N GLY A 102 -22.57 -48.85 10.49
CA GLY A 102 -21.53 -48.73 9.43
C GLY A 102 -20.69 -49.96 9.00
N LEU A 103 -20.49 -50.91 9.84
CA LEU A 103 -19.80 -52.18 9.57
C LEU A 103 -20.74 -53.38 9.44
N SER A 104 -21.94 -53.32 10.05
CA SER A 104 -22.84 -54.47 10.08
C SER A 104 -23.34 -54.88 8.70
N GLN A 105 -23.68 -53.90 7.88
CA GLN A 105 -24.15 -54.11 6.51
C GLN A 105 -23.06 -54.69 5.59
N SER A 106 -21.83 -54.27 5.77
CA SER A 106 -20.68 -54.79 5.03
C SER A 106 -20.32 -56.22 5.47
N LEU A 107 -20.48 -56.53 6.78
CA LEU A 107 -20.26 -57.87 7.31
C LEU A 107 -21.38 -58.82 6.87
N GLU A 108 -22.65 -58.39 6.86
CA GLU A 108 -23.78 -59.18 6.41
C GLU A 108 -23.65 -59.57 4.94
N LEU A 109 -23.09 -58.70 4.10
CA LEU A 109 -22.76 -58.96 2.71
C LEU A 109 -21.61 -59.98 2.54
N LEU A 110 -20.62 -59.94 3.42
CA LEU A 110 -19.52 -60.92 3.41
C LEU A 110 -19.97 -62.34 3.74
N PHE A 111 -21.06 -62.47 4.48
CA PHE A 111 -21.66 -63.76 4.84
C PHE A 111 -22.82 -64.17 3.95
N SER A 112 -23.09 -63.43 2.87
CA SER A 112 -24.12 -63.75 1.87
C SER A 112 -23.69 -64.97 1.07
N SER A 113 -24.58 -65.93 0.94
CA SER A 113 -24.38 -67.15 0.15
C SER A 113 -24.65 -66.95 -1.35
N ASP A 114 -25.10 -65.73 -1.76
CA ASP A 114 -25.39 -65.36 -3.16
C ASP A 114 -24.26 -64.50 -3.76
N PRO A 115 -23.47 -65.02 -4.70
CA PRO A 115 -22.37 -64.29 -5.31
C PRO A 115 -22.80 -63.05 -6.12
N THR A 116 -24.02 -63.06 -6.67
CA THR A 116 -24.51 -61.93 -7.52
C THR A 116 -24.92 -60.75 -6.66
N LEU A 117 -25.55 -61.01 -5.49
CA LEU A 117 -25.85 -60.01 -4.48
C LEU A 117 -24.57 -59.40 -3.89
N TYR A 118 -23.57 -60.26 -3.60
CA TYR A 118 -22.27 -59.78 -3.10
C TYR A 118 -21.57 -58.85 -4.10
N LEU A 119 -21.48 -59.20 -5.36
CA LEU A 119 -20.83 -58.37 -6.39
C LEU A 119 -21.57 -57.04 -6.61
N SER A 120 -22.90 -57.06 -6.64
CA SER A 120 -23.73 -55.86 -6.78
C SER A 120 -23.55 -54.90 -5.58
N ALA A 121 -23.52 -55.46 -4.39
CA ALA A 121 -23.33 -54.70 -3.15
C ALA A 121 -21.90 -54.17 -3.00
N ALA A 122 -20.89 -54.95 -3.40
CA ALA A 122 -19.50 -54.48 -3.44
C ALA A 122 -19.31 -53.29 -4.40
N GLY A 123 -19.93 -53.32 -5.59
CA GLY A 123 -19.96 -52.21 -6.52
C GLY A 123 -20.62 -50.96 -5.95
N SER A 124 -21.72 -51.11 -5.19
CA SER A 124 -22.42 -50.04 -4.53
C SER A 124 -21.60 -49.42 -3.40
N LEU A 125 -20.87 -50.21 -2.62
CA LEU A 125 -19.97 -49.78 -1.55
C LEU A 125 -18.76 -49.02 -2.12
N ASP A 126 -18.19 -49.49 -3.21
CA ASP A 126 -17.10 -48.82 -3.91
C ASP A 126 -17.57 -47.43 -4.42
N ALA A 127 -18.73 -47.36 -5.06
CA ALA A 127 -19.32 -46.13 -5.51
C ALA A 127 -19.60 -45.12 -4.36
N LEU A 128 -20.08 -45.62 -3.22
CA LEU A 128 -20.32 -44.83 -2.02
C LEU A 128 -19.01 -44.28 -1.45
N THR A 129 -17.99 -45.12 -1.38
CA THR A 129 -16.66 -44.76 -0.87
C THR A 129 -16.03 -43.67 -1.75
N ARG A 130 -16.11 -43.83 -3.06
CA ARG A 130 -15.66 -42.80 -4.02
C ARG A 130 -16.39 -41.46 -3.83
N ARG A 131 -17.71 -41.48 -3.67
CA ARG A 131 -18.51 -40.27 -3.43
C ARG A 131 -18.08 -39.58 -2.12
N LYS A 132 -17.87 -40.34 -1.04
CA LYS A 132 -17.39 -39.79 0.24
C LYS A 132 -16.00 -39.18 0.13
N SER A 133 -15.08 -39.86 -0.56
CA SER A 133 -13.75 -39.35 -0.83
C SER A 133 -13.79 -38.05 -1.65
N ILE A 134 -14.61 -37.98 -2.70
CA ILE A 134 -14.81 -36.77 -3.50
C ILE A 134 -15.34 -35.60 -2.64
N GLN A 135 -16.30 -35.87 -1.75
CA GLN A 135 -16.86 -34.83 -0.88
C GLN A 135 -15.84 -34.33 0.15
N LEU A 136 -15.04 -35.22 0.73
CA LEU A 136 -13.96 -34.86 1.64
C LEU A 136 -12.92 -33.98 0.93
N ASN A 137 -12.47 -34.40 -0.23
CA ASN A 137 -11.52 -33.62 -1.03
C ASN A 137 -12.08 -32.23 -1.41
N LYS A 138 -13.38 -32.14 -1.70
CA LYS A 138 -14.04 -30.85 -1.96
C LYS A 138 -14.06 -29.96 -0.72
N PHE A 139 -14.32 -30.53 0.45
CA PHE A 139 -14.31 -29.81 1.72
C PHE A 139 -12.91 -29.30 2.03
N GLU A 140 -11.90 -30.15 1.98
CA GLU A 140 -10.49 -29.76 2.21
C GLU A 140 -10.03 -28.66 1.25
N ALA A 141 -10.35 -28.81 -0.05
CA ALA A 141 -10.03 -27.77 -1.03
C ALA A 141 -10.77 -26.46 -0.77
N ALA A 142 -12.01 -26.51 -0.31
CA ALA A 142 -12.78 -25.31 0.03
C ALA A 142 -12.20 -24.62 1.28
N GLU A 143 -11.81 -25.40 2.31
CA GLU A 143 -11.18 -24.91 3.52
C GLU A 143 -9.82 -24.23 3.22
N GLN A 144 -8.97 -24.88 2.42
CA GLN A 144 -7.70 -24.30 1.98
C GLN A 144 -7.90 -22.97 1.24
N ARG A 145 -8.90 -22.88 0.35
CA ARG A 145 -9.24 -21.63 -0.35
C ARG A 145 -9.72 -20.55 0.60
N LEU A 146 -10.53 -20.89 1.57
CA LEU A 146 -11.00 -19.95 2.59
C LEU A 146 -9.83 -19.43 3.41
N ASN A 147 -8.95 -20.31 3.88
CA ASN A 147 -7.76 -19.95 4.65
C ASN A 147 -6.84 -19.01 3.85
N ALA A 148 -6.54 -19.32 2.59
CA ALA A 148 -5.75 -18.46 1.72
C ALA A 148 -6.39 -17.07 1.51
N THR A 149 -7.73 -17.04 1.34
CA THR A 149 -8.46 -15.77 1.21
C THR A 149 -8.43 -14.97 2.52
N THR A 150 -8.54 -15.64 3.68
CA THR A 150 -8.48 -14.99 5.00
C THR A 150 -7.10 -14.38 5.26
N LEU A 151 -6.02 -15.08 4.90
CA LEU A 151 -4.66 -14.52 4.96
C LEU A 151 -4.54 -13.27 4.07
N THR A 152 -5.08 -13.34 2.86
CA THR A 152 -5.11 -12.17 1.95
C THR A 152 -5.88 -10.97 2.55
N VAL A 153 -6.96 -11.22 3.31
CA VAL A 153 -7.67 -10.16 4.05
C VAL A 153 -6.76 -9.54 5.10
N ALA A 154 -6.05 -10.35 5.89
CA ALA A 154 -5.13 -9.87 6.93
C ALA A 154 -4.01 -9.00 6.33
N ASP A 155 -3.39 -9.45 5.24
CA ASP A 155 -2.35 -8.69 4.53
C ASP A 155 -2.88 -7.34 4.01
N LYS A 156 -4.07 -7.33 3.43
CA LYS A 156 -4.70 -6.10 2.94
C LYS A 156 -5.04 -5.13 4.07
N VAL A 157 -5.50 -5.62 5.21
CA VAL A 157 -5.74 -4.79 6.41
C VAL A 157 -4.44 -4.17 6.91
N ALA A 158 -3.35 -4.94 7.00
CA ALA A 158 -2.04 -4.42 7.39
C ALA A 158 -1.54 -3.35 6.41
N LEU A 159 -1.69 -3.58 5.10
CA LEU A 159 -1.31 -2.62 4.07
C LEU A 159 -2.13 -1.33 4.12
N ILE A 160 -3.44 -1.42 4.41
CA ILE A 160 -4.31 -0.26 4.62
C ILE A 160 -3.82 0.55 5.83
N ALA A 161 -3.50 -0.09 6.95
CA ALA A 161 -2.99 0.57 8.15
C ALA A 161 -1.67 1.30 7.88
N ALA A 162 -0.74 0.67 7.16
CA ALA A 162 0.53 1.28 6.76
C ALA A 162 0.31 2.48 5.80
N THR A 163 -0.59 2.34 4.83
CA THR A 163 -0.93 3.42 3.88
C THR A 163 -1.60 4.60 4.59
N GLN A 164 -2.47 4.33 5.57
CA GLN A 164 -3.09 5.35 6.42
C GLN A 164 -2.06 6.15 7.21
N LYS A 165 -1.06 5.46 7.79
CA LYS A 165 0.06 6.14 8.49
C LYS A 165 0.86 7.02 7.52
N LYS A 166 1.17 6.52 6.31
CA LYS A 166 1.86 7.30 5.28
C LYS A 166 1.06 8.55 4.92
N TYR A 167 -0.24 8.42 4.66
CA TYR A 167 -1.12 9.56 4.37
C TYR A 167 -1.07 10.62 5.48
N GLN A 168 -1.24 10.20 6.74
CA GLN A 168 -1.23 11.11 7.87
C GLN A 168 0.13 11.81 8.05
N ALA A 169 1.23 11.07 7.86
CA ALA A 169 2.59 11.63 7.96
C ALA A 169 2.82 12.69 6.88
N GLN A 170 2.46 12.41 5.63
CA GLN A 170 2.62 13.34 4.51
C GLN A 170 1.72 14.58 4.67
N ALA A 171 0.47 14.39 5.10
CA ALA A 171 -0.44 15.51 5.34
C ALA A 171 0.07 16.45 6.46
N ARG A 172 0.59 15.87 7.55
CA ARG A 172 1.20 16.66 8.64
C ARG A 172 2.47 17.38 8.18
N LEU A 173 3.30 16.72 7.37
CA LEU A 173 4.52 17.32 6.83
C LEU A 173 4.18 18.53 5.96
N ALA A 174 3.20 18.41 5.06
CA ALA A 174 2.74 19.52 4.23
C ALA A 174 2.28 20.71 5.09
N GLN A 175 1.43 20.45 6.09
CA GLN A 175 0.95 21.50 7.01
C GLN A 175 2.09 22.14 7.80
N SER A 176 3.06 21.35 8.29
CA SER A 176 4.21 21.86 9.02
C SER A 176 5.07 22.76 8.15
N LYS A 177 5.31 22.40 6.89
CA LYS A 177 6.11 23.18 5.97
C LYS A 177 5.43 24.51 5.60
N LEU A 178 4.12 24.50 5.37
CA LEU A 178 3.36 25.72 5.14
C LEU A 178 3.38 26.64 6.36
N ALA A 179 3.16 26.11 7.57
CA ALA A 179 3.19 26.91 8.80
C ALA A 179 4.60 27.52 9.04
N GLU A 180 5.67 26.80 8.71
CA GLU A 180 7.05 27.29 8.81
C GLU A 180 7.29 28.43 7.81
N ALA A 181 6.79 28.32 6.57
CA ALA A 181 6.84 29.38 5.57
C ALA A 181 6.06 30.62 6.01
N GLU A 182 4.84 30.45 6.52
CA GLU A 182 4.02 31.54 7.04
C GLU A 182 4.68 32.26 8.21
N GLN A 183 5.34 31.53 9.13
CA GLN A 183 6.08 32.12 10.24
C GLN A 183 7.25 32.97 9.75
N LEU A 184 8.02 32.50 8.78
CA LEU A 184 9.10 33.28 8.18
C LEU A 184 8.58 34.57 7.53
N LEU A 185 7.48 34.49 6.76
CA LEU A 185 6.86 35.66 6.16
C LEU A 185 6.31 36.64 7.20
N ALA A 186 5.76 36.13 8.31
CA ALA A 186 5.23 36.98 9.39
C ALA A 186 6.30 37.78 10.12
N GLN A 187 7.56 37.28 10.15
CA GLN A 187 8.70 37.98 10.79
C GLN A 187 9.21 39.16 9.94
N LEU A 188 8.86 39.22 8.65
CA LEU A 188 9.28 40.28 7.78
C LEU A 188 8.47 41.57 8.02
N LYS A 189 9.13 42.74 7.82
CA LYS A 189 8.42 44.00 7.76
C LYS A 189 7.45 44.06 6.59
N LYS A 190 6.40 44.85 6.69
CA LYS A 190 5.37 44.95 5.65
C LYS A 190 5.96 45.28 4.26
N GLU A 191 6.89 46.20 4.21
CA GLU A 191 7.57 46.63 2.99
C GLU A 191 8.37 45.51 2.32
N ASP A 192 9.05 44.68 3.14
CA ASP A 192 9.82 43.54 2.66
C ASP A 192 8.87 42.42 2.16
N ARG A 193 7.73 42.23 2.77
CA ARG A 193 6.69 41.30 2.31
C ARG A 193 6.10 41.70 0.94
N GLU A 194 5.79 42.97 0.76
CA GLU A 194 5.30 43.51 -0.52
C GLU A 194 6.35 43.40 -1.63
N ARG A 195 7.64 43.57 -1.30
CA ARG A 195 8.75 43.37 -2.21
C ARG A 195 8.94 41.93 -2.61
N LEU A 196 8.83 40.99 -1.63
CA LEU A 196 8.86 39.54 -1.91
C LEU A 196 7.71 39.10 -2.81
N ALA A 197 6.50 39.57 -2.58
CA ALA A 197 5.35 39.25 -3.39
C ALA A 197 5.57 39.65 -4.86
N ARG A 198 6.10 40.84 -5.10
CA ARG A 198 6.43 41.29 -6.47
C ARG A 198 7.51 40.43 -7.13
N LEU A 199 8.57 40.11 -6.40
CA LEU A 199 9.65 39.25 -6.91
C LEU A 199 9.16 37.81 -7.22
N ALA A 200 8.26 37.29 -6.41
CA ALA A 200 7.64 35.96 -6.65
C ALA A 200 6.78 35.99 -7.93
N GLU A 201 5.96 37.01 -8.11
CA GLU A 201 5.13 37.18 -9.31
C GLU A 201 5.97 37.37 -10.60
N GLU A 202 7.04 38.15 -10.53
CA GLU A 202 7.98 38.33 -11.66
C GLU A 202 8.63 36.98 -12.04
N GLN A 203 8.99 36.17 -11.05
CA GLN A 203 9.63 34.90 -11.29
C GLN A 203 8.65 33.85 -11.83
N GLU A 204 7.43 33.80 -11.29
CA GLU A 204 6.38 32.90 -11.79
C GLU A 204 6.06 33.21 -13.26
N ASN A 205 5.97 34.50 -13.61
CA ASN A 205 5.79 34.95 -15.01
C ASN A 205 6.95 34.52 -15.89
N ALA A 206 8.20 34.60 -15.40
CA ALA A 206 9.39 34.18 -16.13
C ALA A 206 9.41 32.65 -16.33
N ASP A 207 9.05 31.89 -15.31
CA ASP A 207 8.97 30.43 -15.36
C ASP A 207 7.85 29.95 -16.30
N GLN A 208 6.70 30.65 -16.30
CA GLN A 208 5.62 30.37 -17.25
C GLN A 208 6.05 30.68 -18.70
N ALA A 209 6.73 31.79 -18.93
CA ALA A 209 7.24 32.11 -20.24
C ALA A 209 8.27 31.09 -20.74
N SER A 210 9.19 30.65 -19.87
CA SER A 210 10.19 29.64 -20.21
C SER A 210 9.56 28.29 -20.49
N SER A 211 8.55 27.90 -19.71
CA SER A 211 7.78 26.65 -19.89
C SER A 211 7.01 26.66 -21.21
N LEU A 212 6.43 27.80 -21.57
CA LEU A 212 5.72 28.00 -22.85
C LEU A 212 6.68 27.92 -24.05
N GLU A 213 7.86 28.47 -23.92
CA GLU A 213 8.91 28.37 -24.96
C GLU A 213 9.45 26.94 -25.09
N ALA A 214 9.66 26.24 -23.97
CA ALA A 214 10.02 24.82 -23.96
C ALA A 214 8.93 23.97 -24.63
N ALA A 215 7.66 24.24 -24.33
CA ALA A 215 6.53 23.53 -24.94
C ALA A 215 6.41 23.83 -26.44
N LYS A 216 6.65 25.04 -26.87
CA LYS A 216 6.70 25.43 -28.32
C LYS A 216 7.86 24.77 -29.05
N SER A 217 9.02 24.62 -28.39
CA SER A 217 10.17 23.94 -28.96
C SER A 217 9.96 22.40 -29.04
N ALA A 218 9.26 21.83 -28.08
CA ALA A 218 8.86 20.41 -28.08
C ALA A 218 7.81 20.06 -29.15
N ASN A 219 7.13 21.07 -29.72
CA ASN A 219 6.12 20.89 -30.78
C ASN A 219 6.72 20.44 -32.16
N ARG A 220 8.03 20.22 -32.23
CA ARG A 220 8.70 19.54 -33.36
C ARG A 220 8.56 18.01 -33.32
N VAL A 221 7.90 17.45 -32.31
CA VAL A 221 7.64 16.01 -32.22
C VAL A 221 6.51 15.66 -33.17
N SER A 222 6.84 14.91 -34.24
CA SER A 222 5.87 14.42 -35.22
C SER A 222 5.11 13.21 -34.68
N GLY A 223 3.84 13.05 -35.07
CA GLY A 223 3.01 11.91 -34.75
C GLY A 223 1.88 12.18 -33.73
N ARG A 224 1.26 11.11 -33.22
CA ARG A 224 0.14 11.18 -32.26
C ARG A 224 0.44 11.98 -30.99
N ALA A 225 1.67 11.90 -30.51
CA ALA A 225 2.14 12.67 -29.35
C ALA A 225 2.16 14.18 -29.63
N GLY A 226 2.56 14.60 -30.84
CA GLY A 226 2.55 16.00 -31.27
C GLY A 226 1.13 16.59 -31.36
N VAL A 227 0.15 15.79 -31.78
CA VAL A 227 -1.26 16.22 -31.82
C VAL A 227 -1.84 16.40 -30.42
N ALA A 228 -1.54 15.50 -29.50
CA ALA A 228 -1.98 15.58 -28.10
C ALA A 228 -1.35 16.81 -27.39
N LEU A 229 -0.07 17.07 -27.62
CA LEU A 229 0.63 18.23 -27.09
C LEU A 229 0.07 19.55 -27.62
N LYS A 230 -0.23 19.60 -28.93
CA LYS A 230 -0.84 20.78 -29.56
C LYS A 230 -2.24 21.07 -29.00
N TYR A 231 -3.03 20.05 -28.74
CA TYR A 231 -4.36 20.18 -28.13
C TYR A 231 -4.25 20.68 -26.67
N ALA A 232 -3.32 20.14 -25.89
CA ALA A 232 -3.08 20.58 -24.53
C ALA A 232 -2.64 22.05 -24.45
N LEU A 233 -1.75 22.49 -25.35
CA LEU A 233 -1.30 23.88 -25.45
C LEU A 233 -2.43 24.84 -25.83
N GLN A 234 -3.37 24.45 -26.69
CA GLN A 234 -4.56 25.24 -27.00
C GLN A 234 -5.49 25.41 -25.80
N GLN A 235 -5.63 24.38 -24.97
CA GLN A 235 -6.42 24.46 -23.73
C GLN A 235 -5.76 25.38 -22.70
N LEU A 236 -4.44 25.35 -22.57
CA LEU A 236 -3.70 26.23 -21.65
C LEU A 236 -3.88 27.71 -22.04
N SER A 237 -3.89 28.02 -23.34
CA SER A 237 -4.10 29.39 -23.87
C SER A 237 -5.52 29.91 -23.59
N LEU A 238 -6.52 29.03 -23.41
CA LEU A 238 -7.92 29.41 -23.12
C LEU A 238 -8.17 29.70 -21.64
N ILE A 239 -7.32 29.20 -20.75
CA ILE A 239 -7.48 29.37 -19.28
C ILE A 239 -6.92 30.70 -18.80
N HIS A 240 -6.07 31.36 -19.58
CA HIS A 240 -5.40 32.62 -19.24
C HIS A 240 -6.01 33.87 -19.93
N ILE A 241 -7.22 33.79 -20.48
CA ILE A 241 -8.03 34.93 -20.89
C ILE A 241 -9.21 35.05 -19.90
#